data_1fe0f2574d1940f049828461eabebf41
#
_entry.id   1fe0f2574d1940f049828461eabebf41
#
_cell.length_a   1.000
_cell.length_b   1.000
_cell.length_c   1.000
_cell.angle_alpha   90.00
_cell.angle_beta   90.00
_cell.angle_gamma   90.00
#
_symmetry.space_group_name_H-M   'P 1'
#
loop_
_entity.id
_entity.type
_entity.pdbx_description
1 polymer ?
#
loop_
_entity_poly.entity_id
_entity_poly.type
_entity_poly.pdbx_seq_one_letter_code
_entity_poly.pdbx_strand_id
1 'polypeptide(L)'
;MDRLIEQKFKKTLEQLLAGGHSLWLTYPSGALAYIIVLDQFSRNIFRGSKNSFASDRIAIAASKQSIKYGFDLKIDEPARQFFYMPLMHSENLYDQERCIRQIIEKLPSSGNNLLKHARAHREVIRSYGRFPSRNNPLGRKTTLFEQEYFDLGGYQGILSRINEYAA
;
A
#
# COMPACT_ATOMS: atom_id res chain seq x y z
N MET A 1 15.81 8.66 -8.15
CA MET A 1 14.73 7.74 -8.58
C MET A 1 13.40 8.47 -8.76
N ASP A 2 12.94 9.25 -7.79
CA ASP A 2 11.61 9.93 -7.81
C ASP A 2 11.42 10.85 -9.03
N ARG A 3 12.43 11.68 -9.39
CA ARG A 3 12.37 12.54 -10.59
C ARG A 3 12.16 11.77 -11.90
N LEU A 4 12.80 10.60 -12.04
CA LEU A 4 12.65 9.77 -13.25
C LEU A 4 11.24 9.18 -13.34
N ILE A 5 10.69 8.74 -12.20
CA ILE A 5 9.32 8.24 -12.12
C ILE A 5 8.33 9.37 -12.46
N GLU A 6 8.55 10.56 -11.90
CA GLU A 6 7.72 11.72 -12.20
C GLU A 6 7.73 12.05 -13.70
N GLN A 7 8.91 12.19 -14.29
CA GLN A 7 9.04 12.53 -15.72
C GLN A 7 8.33 11.51 -16.63
N LYS A 8 8.43 10.21 -16.31
CA LYS A 8 7.88 9.14 -17.17
C LYS A 8 6.41 8.87 -16.95
N PHE A 9 5.92 8.98 -15.72
CA PHE A 9 4.62 8.42 -15.33
C PHE A 9 3.61 9.43 -14.77
N LYS A 10 3.98 10.70 -14.55
CA LYS A 10 3.06 11.72 -14.02
C LYS A 10 1.83 11.87 -14.90
N LYS A 11 2.01 11.98 -16.22
CA LYS A 11 0.90 12.09 -17.17
C LYS A 11 -0.01 10.86 -17.13
N THR A 12 0.56 9.66 -17.04
CA THR A 12 -0.20 8.42 -16.92
C THR A 12 -1.00 8.40 -15.62
N LEU A 13 -0.39 8.79 -14.49
CA LEU A 13 -1.08 8.90 -13.21
C LEU A 13 -2.25 9.87 -13.27
N GLU A 14 -2.07 11.05 -13.87
CA GLU A 14 -3.14 12.04 -14.05
C GLU A 14 -4.28 11.49 -14.91
N GLN A 15 -3.98 10.76 -15.98
CA GLN A 15 -4.97 10.09 -16.82
C GLN A 15 -5.76 9.01 -16.06
N LEU A 16 -5.08 8.21 -15.23
CA LEU A 16 -5.73 7.20 -14.39
C LEU A 16 -6.66 7.83 -13.35
N LEU A 17 -6.23 8.93 -12.72
CA LEU A 17 -7.05 9.68 -11.77
C LEU A 17 -8.30 10.32 -12.43
N ALA A 18 -8.20 10.65 -13.71
CA ALA A 18 -9.32 11.13 -14.53
C ALA A 18 -10.22 10.00 -15.08
N GLY A 19 -9.96 8.72 -14.69
CA GLY A 19 -10.75 7.57 -15.14
C GLY A 19 -10.31 6.97 -16.48
N GLY A 20 -9.17 7.41 -17.02
CA GLY A 20 -8.57 6.80 -18.22
C GLY A 20 -8.00 5.41 -17.99
N HIS A 21 -7.62 4.75 -19.09
CA HIS A 21 -6.99 3.42 -19.08
C HIS A 21 -7.83 2.30 -18.42
N SER A 22 -9.15 2.42 -18.38
CA SER A 22 -10.04 1.42 -17.76
C SER A 22 -9.88 0.01 -18.36
N LEU A 23 -9.51 -0.09 -19.63
CA LEU A 23 -9.22 -1.36 -20.30
C LEU A 23 -8.04 -2.12 -19.67
N TRP A 24 -7.13 -1.44 -18.97
CA TRP A 24 -6.05 -2.12 -18.24
C TRP A 24 -6.59 -3.06 -17.15
N LEU A 25 -7.76 -2.77 -16.62
CA LEU A 25 -8.39 -3.60 -15.58
C LEU A 25 -9.05 -4.88 -16.12
N THR A 26 -8.99 -5.12 -17.43
CA THR A 26 -9.61 -6.30 -18.07
C THR A 26 -8.64 -7.49 -18.20
N TYR A 27 -7.34 -7.30 -17.91
CA TYR A 27 -6.33 -8.36 -18.00
C TYR A 27 -5.23 -8.21 -16.92
N PRO A 28 -4.57 -9.32 -16.52
CA PRO A 28 -3.70 -9.35 -15.34
C PRO A 28 -2.54 -8.34 -15.33
N SER A 29 -1.77 -8.26 -16.43
CA SER A 29 -0.62 -7.35 -16.49
C SER A 29 -1.02 -5.88 -16.58
N GLY A 30 -2.15 -5.58 -17.20
CA GLY A 30 -2.72 -4.23 -17.21
C GLY A 30 -3.21 -3.82 -15.82
N ALA A 31 -3.92 -4.71 -15.12
CA ALA A 31 -4.38 -4.47 -13.76
C ALA A 31 -3.20 -4.26 -12.80
N LEU A 32 -2.12 -5.03 -12.95
CA LEU A 32 -0.89 -4.84 -12.21
C LEU A 32 -0.29 -3.45 -12.45
N ALA A 33 -0.13 -3.04 -13.73
CA ALA A 33 0.40 -1.73 -14.09
C ALA A 33 -0.48 -0.60 -13.52
N TYR A 34 -1.81 -0.73 -13.64
CA TYR A 34 -2.78 0.20 -13.08
C TYR A 34 -2.57 0.41 -11.57
N ILE A 35 -2.45 -0.69 -10.83
CA ILE A 35 -2.25 -0.66 -9.38
C ILE A 35 -0.88 -0.05 -9.04
N ILE A 36 0.20 -0.43 -9.72
CA ILE A 36 1.55 0.11 -9.46
C ILE A 36 1.58 1.63 -9.65
N VAL A 37 1.00 2.14 -10.72
CA VAL A 37 0.98 3.59 -10.97
C VAL A 37 0.20 4.33 -9.89
N LEU A 38 -0.96 3.83 -9.50
CA LEU A 38 -1.80 4.47 -8.49
C LEU A 38 -1.25 4.35 -7.07
N ASP A 39 -0.70 3.20 -6.69
CA ASP A 39 -0.26 2.96 -5.31
C ASP A 39 1.20 3.32 -5.07
N GLN A 40 2.10 2.96 -5.99
CA GLN A 40 3.54 3.13 -5.79
C GLN A 40 4.04 4.45 -6.36
N PHE A 41 3.71 4.75 -7.63
CA PHE A 41 4.26 5.94 -8.28
C PHE A 41 3.65 7.23 -7.74
N SER A 42 2.39 7.24 -7.30
CA SER A 42 1.79 8.39 -6.60
C SER A 42 2.60 8.78 -5.36
N ARG A 43 3.05 7.79 -4.57
CA ARG A 43 3.87 8.01 -3.37
C ARG A 43 5.26 8.57 -3.69
N ASN A 44 5.86 8.17 -4.81
CA ASN A 44 7.13 8.70 -5.27
C ASN A 44 7.00 10.13 -5.82
N ILE A 45 6.00 10.34 -6.69
CA ILE A 45 5.77 11.63 -7.38
C ILE A 45 5.36 12.72 -6.39
N PHE A 46 4.48 12.41 -5.43
CA PHE A 46 3.92 13.38 -4.50
C PHE A 46 4.41 13.21 -3.05
N ARG A 47 5.63 12.70 -2.88
CA ARG A 47 6.22 12.43 -1.56
C ARG A 47 6.08 13.63 -0.61
N GLY A 48 5.56 13.39 0.59
CA GLY A 48 5.35 14.40 1.62
C GLY A 48 4.11 15.28 1.42
N SER A 49 3.34 15.08 0.34
CA SER A 49 2.11 15.81 0.04
C SER A 49 0.87 14.92 0.25
N LYS A 50 -0.27 15.55 0.52
CA LYS A 50 -1.58 14.86 0.55
C LYS A 50 -1.91 14.12 -0.73
N ASN A 51 -1.39 14.60 -1.87
CA ASN A 51 -1.63 13.98 -3.18
C ASN A 51 -1.03 12.58 -3.29
N SER A 52 -0.04 12.21 -2.45
CA SER A 52 0.51 10.86 -2.40
C SER A 52 -0.51 9.79 -1.97
N PHE A 53 -1.62 10.20 -1.36
CA PHE A 53 -2.70 9.32 -0.89
C PHE A 53 -4.01 9.49 -1.69
N ALA A 54 -4.06 10.42 -2.64
CA ALA A 54 -5.29 10.75 -3.39
C ALA A 54 -5.82 9.55 -4.21
N SER A 55 -4.94 8.66 -4.65
CA SER A 55 -5.26 7.47 -5.43
C SER A 55 -5.56 6.22 -4.61
N ASP A 56 -5.37 6.24 -3.28
CA ASP A 56 -5.47 5.03 -2.42
C ASP A 56 -6.81 4.30 -2.60
N ARG A 57 -7.93 5.01 -2.62
CA ARG A 57 -9.27 4.40 -2.78
C ARG A 57 -9.41 3.64 -4.10
N ILE A 58 -8.89 4.22 -5.19
CA ILE A 58 -8.96 3.62 -6.54
C ILE A 58 -8.03 2.40 -6.59
N ALA A 59 -6.81 2.51 -6.07
CA ALA A 59 -5.86 1.41 -6.00
C ALA A 59 -6.38 0.23 -5.17
N ILE A 60 -6.99 0.48 -4.01
CA ILE A 60 -7.61 -0.54 -3.16
C ILE A 60 -8.77 -1.24 -3.89
N ALA A 61 -9.63 -0.50 -4.57
CA ALA A 61 -10.74 -1.06 -5.33
C ALA A 61 -10.23 -1.95 -6.48
N ALA A 62 -9.25 -1.47 -7.25
CA ALA A 62 -8.62 -2.22 -8.34
C ALA A 62 -7.94 -3.50 -7.81
N SER A 63 -7.21 -3.42 -6.68
CA SER A 63 -6.61 -4.56 -6.00
C SER A 63 -7.67 -5.62 -5.63
N LYS A 64 -8.71 -5.21 -4.91
CA LYS A 64 -9.79 -6.12 -4.49
C LYS A 64 -10.47 -6.81 -5.66
N GLN A 65 -10.72 -6.09 -6.74
CA GLN A 65 -11.33 -6.63 -7.95
C GLN A 65 -10.39 -7.60 -8.67
N SER A 66 -9.12 -7.25 -8.83
CA SER A 66 -8.11 -8.10 -9.46
C SER A 66 -7.94 -9.42 -8.71
N ILE A 67 -7.87 -9.38 -7.38
CA ILE A 67 -7.81 -10.58 -6.53
C ILE A 67 -9.09 -11.43 -6.70
N LYS A 68 -10.26 -10.78 -6.76
CA LYS A 68 -11.54 -11.50 -6.99
C LYS A 68 -11.56 -12.25 -8.32
N TYR A 69 -10.94 -11.70 -9.35
CA TYR A 69 -10.85 -12.35 -10.68
C TYR A 69 -9.67 -13.30 -10.82
N GLY A 70 -8.84 -13.46 -9.77
CA GLY A 70 -7.65 -14.32 -9.80
C GLY A 70 -6.54 -13.79 -10.70
N PHE A 71 -6.51 -12.48 -10.99
CA PHE A 71 -5.46 -11.86 -11.81
C PHE A 71 -4.10 -11.91 -11.14
N ASP A 72 -4.07 -11.81 -9.81
CA ASP A 72 -2.87 -11.97 -9.00
C ASP A 72 -2.19 -13.31 -9.24
N LEU A 73 -2.95 -14.39 -9.40
CA LEU A 73 -2.43 -15.72 -9.64
C LEU A 73 -1.90 -15.95 -11.08
N LYS A 74 -2.11 -14.99 -11.97
CA LYS A 74 -1.58 -15.01 -13.35
C LYS A 74 -0.27 -14.22 -13.48
N ILE A 75 0.22 -13.65 -12.41
CA ILE A 75 1.48 -12.91 -12.33
C ILE A 75 2.41 -13.64 -11.36
N ASP A 76 3.65 -13.85 -11.78
CA ASP A 76 4.64 -14.56 -10.98
C ASP A 76 5.17 -13.70 -9.81
N GLU A 77 5.70 -14.40 -8.80
CA GLU A 77 6.48 -13.75 -7.75
C GLU A 77 7.83 -13.22 -8.31
N PRO A 78 8.37 -12.10 -7.81
CA PRO A 78 7.83 -11.29 -6.71
C PRO A 78 6.81 -10.22 -7.16
N ALA A 79 6.52 -10.06 -8.46
CA ALA A 79 5.67 -8.98 -8.98
C ALA A 79 4.22 -9.06 -8.46
N ARG A 80 3.73 -10.26 -8.16
CA ARG A 80 2.40 -10.51 -7.57
C ARG A 80 2.13 -9.70 -6.30
N GLN A 81 3.16 -9.39 -5.50
CA GLN A 81 3.02 -8.63 -4.26
C GLN A 81 2.30 -7.29 -4.43
N PHE A 82 2.44 -6.64 -5.59
CA PHE A 82 1.85 -5.34 -5.83
C PHE A 82 0.31 -5.37 -5.88
N PHE A 83 -0.32 -6.53 -6.10
CA PHE A 83 -1.77 -6.66 -5.93
C PHE A 83 -2.21 -6.55 -4.46
N TYR A 84 -1.32 -6.84 -3.49
CA TYR A 84 -1.67 -6.85 -2.06
C TYR A 84 -1.25 -5.57 -1.34
N MET A 85 -0.28 -4.83 -1.88
CA MET A 85 0.24 -3.61 -1.24
C MET A 85 -0.81 -2.51 -1.02
N PRO A 86 -1.80 -2.26 -1.91
CA PRO A 86 -2.86 -1.30 -1.62
C PRO A 86 -3.67 -1.65 -0.37
N LEU A 87 -3.88 -2.93 -0.09
CA LEU A 87 -4.56 -3.38 1.14
C LEU A 87 -3.73 -3.07 2.39
N MET A 88 -2.39 -3.22 2.30
CA MET A 88 -1.46 -2.87 3.38
C MET A 88 -1.44 -1.35 3.64
N HIS A 89 -1.72 -0.55 2.63
CA HIS A 89 -1.80 0.91 2.74
C HIS A 89 -3.17 1.44 3.20
N SER A 90 -4.16 0.57 3.34
CA SER A 90 -5.51 0.93 3.80
C SER A 90 -5.54 1.24 5.30
N GLU A 91 -6.28 2.29 5.70
CA GLU A 91 -6.57 2.58 7.11
C GLU A 91 -7.78 1.77 7.63
N ASN A 92 -8.01 0.57 7.06
CA ASN A 92 -9.09 -0.34 7.45
C ASN A 92 -8.49 -1.69 7.91
N LEU A 93 -8.79 -2.09 9.13
CA LEU A 93 -8.21 -3.31 9.74
C LEU A 93 -8.57 -4.58 8.95
N TYR A 94 -9.76 -4.66 8.36
CA TYR A 94 -10.16 -5.80 7.52
C TYR A 94 -9.26 -5.94 6.28
N ASP A 95 -8.90 -4.82 5.64
CA ASP A 95 -7.98 -4.82 4.50
C ASP A 95 -6.57 -5.25 4.93
N GLN A 96 -6.11 -4.81 6.09
CA GLN A 96 -4.82 -5.21 6.68
C GLN A 96 -4.77 -6.72 6.92
N GLU A 97 -5.79 -7.29 7.54
CA GLU A 97 -5.89 -8.73 7.79
C GLU A 97 -5.98 -9.54 6.48
N ARG A 98 -6.73 -9.03 5.50
CA ARG A 98 -6.81 -9.63 4.18
C ARG A 98 -5.44 -9.61 3.48
N CYS A 99 -4.69 -8.50 3.57
CA CYS A 99 -3.33 -8.40 3.02
C CYS A 99 -2.43 -9.50 3.57
N ILE A 100 -2.38 -9.66 4.89
CA ILE A 100 -1.55 -10.67 5.55
C ILE A 100 -1.91 -12.08 5.05
N ARG A 101 -3.20 -12.42 4.99
CA ARG A 101 -3.64 -13.74 4.47
C ARG A 101 -3.19 -13.96 3.04
N GLN A 102 -3.35 -12.96 2.14
CA GLN A 102 -2.91 -13.09 0.75
C GLN A 102 -1.39 -13.30 0.64
N ILE A 103 -0.60 -12.60 1.45
CA ILE A 103 0.86 -12.77 1.45
C ILE A 103 1.24 -14.19 1.88
N ILE A 104 0.68 -14.68 2.99
CA ILE A 104 0.97 -16.02 3.51
C ILE A 104 0.60 -17.11 2.49
N GLU A 105 -0.59 -17.00 1.89
CA GLU A 105 -1.13 -18.02 1.00
C GLU A 105 -0.54 -17.97 -0.41
N LYS A 106 -0.18 -16.78 -0.91
CA LYS A 106 0.08 -16.56 -2.34
C LYS A 106 1.50 -16.09 -2.67
N LEU A 107 2.34 -15.85 -1.65
CA LEU A 107 3.74 -15.46 -1.82
C LEU A 107 4.69 -16.36 -0.99
N PRO A 108 4.64 -17.70 -1.17
CA PRO A 108 5.44 -18.59 -0.36
C PRO A 108 6.95 -18.40 -0.56
N SER A 109 7.39 -17.96 -1.74
CA SER A 109 8.82 -17.82 -2.08
C SER A 109 9.39 -16.44 -1.76
N SER A 110 8.60 -15.37 -1.93
CA SER A 110 9.09 -13.98 -1.84
C SER A 110 8.43 -13.14 -0.74
N GLY A 111 7.41 -13.68 -0.05
CA GLY A 111 6.55 -12.93 0.85
C GLY A 111 7.14 -12.57 2.22
N ASN A 112 8.22 -13.21 2.66
CA ASN A 112 8.71 -13.09 4.05
C ASN A 112 8.98 -11.64 4.48
N ASN A 113 9.67 -10.87 3.66
CA ASN A 113 9.95 -9.47 3.98
C ASN A 113 8.67 -8.61 3.96
N LEU A 114 7.83 -8.80 2.94
CA LEU A 114 6.55 -8.08 2.83
C LEU A 114 5.62 -8.40 4.00
N LEU A 115 5.62 -9.66 4.48
CA LEU A 115 4.80 -10.09 5.62
C LEU A 115 5.17 -9.35 6.91
N LYS A 116 6.46 -9.12 7.16
CA LYS A 116 6.92 -8.30 8.31
C LYS A 116 6.35 -6.89 8.24
N HIS A 117 6.44 -6.27 7.07
CA HIS A 117 5.88 -4.93 6.83
C HIS A 117 4.35 -4.92 6.95
N ALA A 118 3.65 -5.92 6.41
CA ALA A 118 2.20 -6.01 6.52
C ALA A 118 1.74 -6.15 7.97
N ARG A 119 2.44 -6.95 8.77
CA ARG A 119 2.19 -7.06 10.22
C ARG A 119 2.42 -5.74 10.95
N ALA A 120 3.47 -5.01 10.60
CA ALA A 120 3.75 -3.69 11.20
C ALA A 120 2.65 -2.67 10.85
N HIS A 121 2.22 -2.61 9.60
CA HIS A 121 1.11 -1.75 9.18
C HIS A 121 -0.19 -2.11 9.90
N ARG A 122 -0.53 -3.41 9.96
CA ARG A 122 -1.69 -3.88 10.70
C ARG A 122 -1.64 -3.47 12.17
N GLU A 123 -0.49 -3.59 12.81
CA GLU A 123 -0.33 -3.21 14.23
C GLU A 123 -0.57 -1.71 14.43
N VAL A 124 -0.07 -0.85 13.54
CA VAL A 124 -0.37 0.58 13.58
C VAL A 124 -1.89 0.83 13.46
N ILE A 125 -2.56 0.18 12.50
CA ILE A 125 -4.01 0.37 12.31
C ILE A 125 -4.80 -0.20 13.49
N ARG A 126 -4.38 -1.32 14.06
CA ARG A 126 -5.00 -1.91 15.24
C ARG A 126 -4.91 -1.00 16.46
N SER A 127 -3.74 -0.38 16.67
CA SER A 127 -3.47 0.49 17.82
C SER A 127 -4.09 1.88 17.67
N TYR A 128 -3.99 2.50 16.49
CA TYR A 128 -4.32 3.92 16.30
C TYR A 128 -5.52 4.16 15.38
N GLY A 129 -6.06 3.14 14.71
CA GLY A 129 -7.18 3.25 13.77
C GLY A 129 -6.83 3.93 12.44
N ARG A 130 -5.64 4.52 12.34
CA ARG A 130 -5.11 5.22 11.16
C ARG A 130 -3.58 5.25 11.21
N PHE A 131 -2.94 5.72 10.14
CA PHE A 131 -1.50 5.95 10.14
C PHE A 131 -1.16 7.34 10.69
N PRO A 132 -0.60 7.48 11.92
CA PRO A 132 -0.23 8.79 12.48
C PRO A 132 0.78 9.54 11.60
N SER A 133 1.67 8.81 10.89
CA SER A 133 2.64 9.39 9.95
C SER A 133 1.99 10.17 8.80
N ARG A 134 0.71 9.94 8.49
CA ARG A 134 -0.04 10.68 7.47
C ARG A 134 -0.71 11.94 8.00
N ASN A 135 -0.70 12.18 9.31
CA ASN A 135 -1.42 13.30 9.90
C ASN A 135 -0.96 14.64 9.33
N ASN A 136 0.35 14.89 9.31
CA ASN A 136 0.89 16.14 8.80
C ASN A 136 0.53 16.40 7.32
N PRO A 137 0.83 15.52 6.35
CA PRO A 137 0.48 15.76 4.96
C PRO A 137 -1.02 15.83 4.70
N LEU A 138 -1.86 15.19 5.53
CA LEU A 138 -3.32 15.23 5.41
C LEU A 138 -3.97 16.34 6.23
N GLY A 139 -3.19 17.19 6.92
CA GLY A 139 -3.70 18.26 7.78
C GLY A 139 -4.51 17.73 8.99
N ARG A 140 -4.27 16.49 9.41
CA ARG A 140 -4.94 15.88 10.57
C ARG A 140 -4.18 16.23 11.86
N LYS A 141 -4.91 16.63 12.90
CA LYS A 141 -4.31 16.88 14.22
C LYS A 141 -3.85 15.56 14.84
N THR A 142 -2.60 15.50 15.27
CA THR A 142 -2.07 14.37 16.05
C THR A 142 -2.67 14.42 17.46
N THR A 143 -3.20 13.30 17.95
CA THR A 143 -3.70 13.17 19.32
C THR A 143 -2.59 12.86 20.30
N LEU A 144 -2.83 13.03 21.61
CA LEU A 144 -1.87 12.64 22.64
C LEU A 144 -1.52 11.15 22.60
N PHE A 145 -2.51 10.30 22.26
CA PHE A 145 -2.30 8.87 22.10
C PHE A 145 -1.43 8.54 20.89
N GLU A 146 -1.59 9.26 19.79
CA GLU A 146 -0.75 9.09 18.59
C GLU A 146 0.66 9.66 18.78
N GLN A 147 0.87 10.57 19.74
CA GLN A 147 2.21 11.04 20.06
C GLN A 147 3.11 9.89 20.54
N GLU A 148 2.56 8.93 21.29
CA GLU A 148 3.26 7.73 21.70
C GLU A 148 3.87 6.95 20.50
N TYR A 149 3.17 6.90 19.36
CA TYR A 149 3.72 6.28 18.16
C TYR A 149 5.04 6.94 17.72
N PHE A 150 5.14 8.27 17.78
CA PHE A 150 6.35 8.99 17.40
C PHE A 150 7.45 8.83 18.44
N ASP A 151 7.10 8.86 19.71
CA ASP A 151 8.03 8.69 20.84
C ASP A 151 8.68 7.29 20.85
N LEU A 152 7.94 6.29 20.38
CA LEU A 152 8.41 4.91 20.20
C LEU A 152 9.21 4.69 18.90
N GLY A 153 9.57 5.75 18.18
CA GLY A 153 10.35 5.68 16.93
C GLY A 153 9.51 5.48 15.67
N GLY A 154 8.20 5.75 15.74
CA GLY A 154 7.28 5.69 14.61
C GLY A 154 7.18 4.30 14.01
N TYR A 155 7.10 4.24 12.67
CA TYR A 155 7.00 2.97 11.96
C TYR A 155 8.17 2.00 12.24
N GLN A 156 9.39 2.52 12.34
CA GLN A 156 10.57 1.68 12.59
C GLN A 156 10.53 1.04 13.99
N GLY A 157 10.03 1.76 14.98
CA GLY A 157 9.84 1.21 16.32
C GLY A 157 8.84 0.06 16.35
N ILE A 158 7.73 0.18 15.61
CA ILE A 158 6.75 -0.92 15.47
C ILE A 158 7.37 -2.11 14.74
N LEU A 159 8.09 -1.87 13.64
CA LEU A 159 8.73 -2.92 12.84
C LEU A 159 9.77 -3.71 13.65
N SER A 160 10.59 -3.04 14.47
CA SER A 160 11.58 -3.67 15.33
C SER A 160 10.94 -4.61 16.35
N ARG A 161 9.87 -4.18 17.01
CA ARG A 161 9.12 -5.01 17.96
C ARG A 161 8.54 -6.27 17.32
N ILE A 162 7.97 -6.15 16.11
CA ILE A 162 7.42 -7.32 15.41
C ILE A 162 8.52 -8.34 15.08
N ASN A 163 9.72 -7.89 14.74
CA ASN A 163 10.85 -8.79 14.48
C ASN A 163 11.30 -9.53 15.75
N GLU A 164 11.24 -8.90 16.93
CA GLU A 164 11.57 -9.53 18.21
C GLU A 164 10.58 -10.65 18.60
N TYR A 165 9.29 -10.47 18.30
CA TYR A 165 8.26 -11.51 18.56
C TYR A 165 8.23 -12.64 17.52
N ALA A 166 8.93 -12.52 16.41
CA ALA A 166 8.96 -13.49 15.34
C ALA A 166 10.25 -14.34 15.31
N ALA A 167 11.20 -14.06 16.19
CA ALA A 167 12.43 -14.81 16.42
C ALA A 167 12.24 -15.84 17.53
#